data_4e496fbd6f2877cfa70eb2146c6a4f6a
#
_entry.id   4e496fbd6f2877cfa70eb2146c6a4f6a
#
_cell.length_a   1.000
_cell.length_b   1.000
_cell.length_c   1.000
_cell.angle_alpha   90.00
_cell.angle_beta   90.00
_cell.angle_gamma   90.00
#
_symmetry.space_group_name_H-M   'P 1'
#
loop_
_entity.id
_entity.type
_entity.pdbx_description
1 polymer ?
#
loop_
_entity_poly.entity_id
_entity_poly.type
_entity_poly.pdbx_seq_one_letter_code
_entity_poly.pdbx_strand_id
1 'polypeptide(L)'
;EDGNMNRNFPTNWTPQEYDAGEYPFSEPETAGMRDVILAHPNITGMCAYHTHGDIILRPSMLQMDSEMSPSDLSLYKALGEVGERLTGYPTISVYEEFTPDKSKARHGTLTDWSYEEMGIITFGTELWDLERTAGVPKEGFYNLGPRDAATQRLVHNWVVDNVGEKGFRPWTAFNHPQLGPIEVGGMVYIW
;
A
#
# COMPACT_ATOMS: atom_id res chain seq x y z
N GLU A 1 8.85 -13.03 -12.16
CA GLU A 1 8.34 -11.65 -12.09
C GLU A 1 7.40 -11.59 -10.90
N ASP A 2 7.71 -10.72 -9.93
CA ASP A 2 6.93 -10.62 -8.68
C ASP A 2 5.69 -9.78 -8.95
N GLY A 3 4.57 -10.42 -9.30
CA GLY A 3 3.30 -9.76 -9.57
C GLY A 3 2.69 -9.13 -8.31
N ASN A 4 1.95 -8.04 -8.47
CA ASN A 4 1.21 -7.42 -7.37
C ASN A 4 -0.12 -8.13 -7.15
N MET A 5 -0.18 -9.07 -6.21
CA MET A 5 -1.38 -9.86 -5.88
C MET A 5 -2.62 -8.98 -5.64
N ASN A 6 -2.44 -7.75 -5.17
CA ASN A 6 -3.54 -6.81 -4.93
C ASN A 6 -4.05 -6.11 -6.21
N ARG A 7 -4.00 -6.83 -7.33
CA ARG A 7 -4.60 -6.47 -8.62
C ARG A 7 -5.36 -7.65 -9.25
N ASN A 8 -5.40 -8.79 -8.54
CA ASN A 8 -5.92 -10.04 -9.07
C ASN A 8 -7.26 -10.46 -8.46
N PHE A 9 -7.94 -9.57 -7.74
CA PHE A 9 -9.30 -9.80 -7.21
C PHE A 9 -10.36 -9.36 -8.23
N PRO A 10 -11.57 -9.94 -8.25
CA PRO A 10 -12.52 -9.75 -9.36
C PRO A 10 -13.16 -8.39 -9.43
N THR A 11 -13.39 -7.71 -8.29
CA THR A 11 -14.09 -6.43 -8.27
C THR A 11 -13.36 -5.38 -9.09
N ASN A 12 -14.05 -4.87 -10.10
CA ASN A 12 -13.48 -3.90 -11.04
C ASN A 12 -12.19 -4.35 -11.75
N TRP A 13 -11.93 -5.64 -11.79
CA TRP A 13 -10.74 -6.19 -12.44
C TRP A 13 -10.67 -5.83 -13.92
N THR A 14 -9.48 -5.55 -14.39
CA THR A 14 -9.22 -5.29 -15.81
C THR A 14 -7.85 -5.84 -16.22
N PRO A 15 -7.74 -6.47 -17.40
CA PRO A 15 -6.44 -6.98 -17.88
C PRO A 15 -5.46 -5.88 -18.27
N GLN A 16 -5.88 -4.62 -18.30
CA GLN A 16 -5.02 -3.46 -18.54
C GLN A 16 -4.32 -2.96 -17.27
N GLU A 17 -4.75 -3.39 -16.08
CA GLU A 17 -4.06 -3.06 -14.85
C GLU A 17 -2.73 -3.83 -14.79
N TYR A 18 -1.66 -3.14 -14.40
CA TYR A 18 -0.36 -3.78 -14.26
C TYR A 18 -0.42 -4.86 -13.17
N ASP A 19 0.14 -6.02 -13.45
CA ASP A 19 0.10 -7.21 -12.58
C ASP A 19 -1.28 -7.78 -12.26
N ALA A 20 -2.29 -7.55 -13.11
CA ALA A 20 -3.65 -8.06 -12.91
C ALA A 20 -3.77 -9.59 -12.94
N GLY A 21 -2.74 -10.28 -13.43
CA GLY A 21 -2.81 -11.71 -13.72
C GLY A 21 -3.59 -12.02 -15.00
N GLU A 22 -3.71 -13.28 -15.35
CA GLU A 22 -4.39 -13.71 -16.58
C GLU A 22 -5.92 -13.55 -16.50
N TYR A 23 -6.46 -13.79 -15.32
CA TYR A 23 -7.89 -13.62 -14.97
C TYR A 23 -8.03 -13.43 -13.45
N PRO A 24 -9.17 -12.97 -12.94
CA PRO A 24 -9.38 -12.85 -11.50
C PRO A 24 -9.09 -14.16 -10.76
N PHE A 25 -8.30 -14.07 -9.69
CA PHE A 25 -7.84 -15.26 -8.95
C PHE A 25 -6.99 -16.26 -9.77
N SER A 26 -6.30 -15.79 -10.81
CA SER A 26 -5.34 -16.62 -11.55
C SER A 26 -4.13 -17.02 -10.70
N GLU A 27 -3.79 -16.20 -9.72
CA GLU A 27 -2.65 -16.42 -8.86
C GLU A 27 -3.02 -17.37 -7.70
N PRO A 28 -2.20 -18.37 -7.39
CA PRO A 28 -2.52 -19.34 -6.35
C PRO A 28 -2.71 -18.72 -4.97
N GLU A 29 -2.02 -17.63 -4.67
CA GLU A 29 -2.13 -16.89 -3.41
C GLU A 29 -3.51 -16.23 -3.27
N THR A 30 -3.96 -15.54 -4.32
CA THR A 30 -5.29 -14.88 -4.30
C THR A 30 -6.42 -15.91 -4.34
N ALA A 31 -6.25 -17.00 -5.08
CA ALA A 31 -7.18 -18.14 -5.06
C ALA A 31 -7.25 -18.78 -3.67
N GLY A 32 -6.12 -19.01 -3.01
CA GLY A 32 -6.07 -19.53 -1.65
C GLY A 32 -6.74 -18.60 -0.64
N MET A 33 -6.55 -17.29 -0.75
CA MET A 33 -7.21 -16.30 0.10
C MET A 33 -8.73 -16.29 -0.12
N ARG A 34 -9.20 -16.34 -1.37
CA ARG A 34 -10.62 -16.52 -1.71
C ARG A 34 -11.20 -17.75 -1.00
N ASP A 35 -10.54 -18.88 -1.13
CA ASP A 35 -11.04 -20.15 -0.60
C ASP A 35 -11.14 -20.10 0.94
N VAL A 36 -10.17 -19.48 1.62
CA VAL A 36 -10.23 -19.27 3.07
C VAL A 36 -11.41 -18.38 3.46
N ILE A 37 -11.59 -17.26 2.78
CA ILE A 37 -12.68 -16.30 3.09
C ILE A 37 -14.04 -16.96 2.84
N LEU A 38 -14.22 -17.67 1.73
CA LEU A 38 -15.47 -18.37 1.43
C LEU A 38 -15.78 -19.52 2.40
N ALA A 39 -14.75 -20.20 2.90
CA ALA A 39 -14.92 -21.26 3.90
C ALA A 39 -15.29 -20.74 5.30
N HIS A 40 -15.14 -19.43 5.56
CA HIS A 40 -15.36 -18.83 6.87
C HIS A 40 -16.37 -17.67 6.82
N PRO A 41 -17.67 -17.96 6.63
CA PRO A 41 -18.70 -16.91 6.46
C PRO A 41 -18.94 -16.08 7.74
N ASN A 42 -18.28 -16.38 8.82
CA ASN A 42 -18.26 -15.61 10.06
C ASN A 42 -17.23 -14.47 10.08
N ILE A 43 -16.42 -14.33 9.04
CA ILE A 43 -15.52 -13.16 8.89
C ILE A 43 -16.36 -11.94 8.55
N THR A 44 -16.35 -10.93 9.42
CA THR A 44 -17.10 -9.69 9.26
C THR A 44 -16.21 -8.45 9.15
N GLY A 45 -14.94 -8.59 9.45
CA GLY A 45 -13.94 -7.52 9.36
C GLY A 45 -12.57 -8.07 9.04
N MET A 46 -11.77 -7.27 8.31
CA MET A 46 -10.44 -7.67 7.87
C MET A 46 -9.50 -6.47 7.81
N CYS A 47 -8.22 -6.71 8.09
CA CYS A 47 -7.14 -5.75 7.85
C CYS A 47 -6.13 -6.36 6.86
N ALA A 48 -5.92 -5.69 5.74
CA ALA A 48 -4.87 -6.01 4.79
C ALA A 48 -3.66 -5.13 5.07
N TYR A 49 -2.52 -5.73 5.41
CA TYR A 49 -1.31 -5.00 5.73
C TYR A 49 -0.43 -4.82 4.49
N HIS A 50 -0.01 -3.59 4.30
CA HIS A 50 0.87 -3.16 3.22
C HIS A 50 2.04 -2.35 3.80
N THR A 51 2.97 -1.95 2.97
CA THR A 51 4.01 -0.98 3.24
C THR A 51 4.11 -0.03 2.04
N HIS A 52 4.33 1.22 2.29
CA HIS A 52 4.50 1.99 3.50
C HIS A 52 3.63 3.25 3.46
N GLY A 53 3.42 3.89 4.62
CA GLY A 53 2.70 5.17 4.60
C GLY A 53 2.22 5.70 5.94
N ASP A 54 2.22 4.91 7.02
CA ASP A 54 1.63 5.30 8.31
C ASP A 54 0.16 5.72 8.16
N ILE A 55 -0.63 5.01 7.37
CA ILE A 55 -2.03 5.34 7.11
C ILE A 55 -2.93 4.11 7.12
N ILE A 56 -4.19 4.33 7.45
CA ILE A 56 -5.27 3.35 7.35
C ILE A 56 -6.15 3.76 6.18
N LEU A 57 -6.27 2.89 5.21
CA LEU A 57 -7.02 3.11 3.99
C LEU A 57 -8.39 2.44 4.07
N ARG A 58 -9.46 3.18 3.83
CA ARG A 58 -10.80 2.62 3.66
C ARG A 58 -11.17 2.60 2.17
N PRO A 59 -11.96 1.63 1.70
CA PRO A 59 -12.44 1.60 0.33
C PRO A 59 -13.35 2.84 0.04
N SER A 60 -13.76 3.11 -1.19
CA SER A 60 -13.48 2.31 -2.38
C SER A 60 -12.26 2.85 -3.14
N MET A 61 -11.75 2.04 -4.07
CA MET A 61 -10.70 2.47 -5.00
C MET A 61 -11.24 3.38 -6.10
N LEU A 62 -12.55 3.30 -6.42
CA LEU A 62 -13.15 3.91 -7.59
C LEU A 62 -14.36 4.79 -7.30
N GLN A 63 -14.85 4.84 -6.05
CA GLN A 63 -16.05 5.57 -5.68
C GLN A 63 -15.77 6.65 -4.63
N MET A 64 -16.47 7.77 -4.73
CA MET A 64 -16.47 8.80 -3.70
C MET A 64 -17.24 8.35 -2.45
N ASP A 65 -16.96 8.96 -1.32
CA ASP A 65 -17.71 8.76 -0.08
C ASP A 65 -19.22 8.91 -0.27
N SER A 66 -19.64 9.87 -1.11
CA SER A 66 -21.03 10.15 -1.40
C SER A 66 -21.75 9.05 -2.19
N GLU A 67 -21.01 8.14 -2.80
CA GLU A 67 -21.53 7.01 -3.58
C GLU A 67 -21.64 5.73 -2.75
N MET A 68 -20.98 5.70 -1.59
CA MET A 68 -21.06 4.58 -0.64
C MET A 68 -22.40 4.60 0.11
N SER A 69 -22.79 3.42 0.63
CA SER A 69 -23.89 3.34 1.60
C SER A 69 -23.60 4.24 2.81
N PRO A 70 -24.51 5.15 3.21
CA PRO A 70 -24.27 6.05 4.35
C PRO A 70 -24.03 5.31 5.68
N SER A 71 -24.65 4.15 5.87
CA SER A 71 -24.42 3.30 7.06
C SER A 71 -23.02 2.73 7.08
N ASP A 72 -22.55 2.23 5.95
CA ASP A 72 -21.23 1.61 5.83
C ASP A 72 -20.13 2.67 5.95
N LEU A 73 -20.30 3.81 5.31
CA LEU A 73 -19.38 4.94 5.45
C LEU A 73 -19.27 5.39 6.92
N SER A 74 -20.41 5.48 7.63
CA SER A 74 -20.42 5.82 9.06
C SER A 74 -19.69 4.78 9.90
N LEU A 75 -19.84 3.50 9.57
CA LEU A 75 -19.13 2.40 10.24
C LEU A 75 -17.63 2.47 9.96
N TYR A 76 -17.22 2.67 8.70
CA TYR A 76 -15.82 2.85 8.33
C TYR A 76 -15.18 4.02 9.07
N LYS A 77 -15.86 5.17 9.14
CA LYS A 77 -15.35 6.34 9.87
C LYS A 77 -15.21 6.06 11.37
N ALA A 78 -16.22 5.45 11.99
CA ALA A 78 -16.17 5.14 13.42
C ALA A 78 -15.07 4.13 13.78
N LEU A 79 -14.88 3.08 12.97
CA LEU A 79 -13.80 2.12 13.16
C LEU A 79 -12.43 2.74 12.85
N GLY A 80 -12.36 3.59 11.84
CA GLY A 80 -11.15 4.35 11.48
C GLY A 80 -10.69 5.24 12.62
N GLU A 81 -11.59 5.99 13.28
CA GLU A 81 -11.26 6.78 14.49
C GLU A 81 -10.68 5.92 15.63
N VAL A 82 -11.15 4.69 15.78
CA VAL A 82 -10.54 3.74 16.73
C VAL A 82 -9.13 3.39 16.31
N GLY A 83 -8.94 3.07 15.02
CA GLY A 83 -7.63 2.79 14.44
C GLY A 83 -6.63 3.94 14.66
N GLU A 84 -7.06 5.17 14.37
CA GLU A 84 -6.24 6.38 14.58
C GLU A 84 -5.80 6.54 16.04
N ARG A 85 -6.71 6.35 16.99
CA ARG A 85 -6.37 6.44 18.43
C ARG A 85 -5.38 5.39 18.88
N LEU A 86 -5.42 4.19 18.27
CA LEU A 86 -4.56 3.07 18.67
C LEU A 86 -3.18 3.11 18.02
N THR A 87 -3.10 3.59 16.79
CA THR A 87 -1.88 3.52 15.97
C THR A 87 -1.21 4.89 15.75
N GLY A 88 -1.99 5.96 15.83
CA GLY A 88 -1.58 7.29 15.39
C GLY A 88 -1.59 7.45 13.86
N TYR A 89 -2.08 6.46 13.12
CA TYR A 89 -2.20 6.51 11.66
C TYR A 89 -3.55 7.12 11.27
N PRO A 90 -3.58 8.17 10.45
CA PRO A 90 -4.84 8.74 9.99
C PRO A 90 -5.59 7.76 9.09
N THR A 91 -6.92 7.77 9.17
CA THR A 91 -7.80 6.98 8.31
C THR A 91 -8.35 7.84 7.17
N ILE A 92 -8.06 7.46 5.95
CA ILE A 92 -8.40 8.22 4.75
C ILE A 92 -9.11 7.37 3.69
N SER A 93 -9.84 8.05 2.80
CA SER A 93 -10.41 7.44 1.60
C SER A 93 -9.33 7.14 0.58
N VAL A 94 -9.32 5.93 0.03
CA VAL A 94 -8.41 5.63 -1.06
C VAL A 94 -8.71 6.51 -2.26
N TYR A 95 -9.96 6.59 -2.67
CA TYR A 95 -10.33 7.35 -3.86
C TYR A 95 -10.14 8.85 -3.68
N GLU A 96 -10.70 9.43 -2.64
CA GLU A 96 -10.74 10.88 -2.51
C GLU A 96 -9.39 11.50 -2.10
N GLU A 97 -8.64 10.82 -1.21
CA GLU A 97 -7.49 11.39 -0.53
C GLU A 97 -6.17 10.72 -0.91
N PHE A 98 -6.16 9.39 -1.07
CA PHE A 98 -4.94 8.66 -1.38
C PHE A 98 -4.60 8.62 -2.87
N THR A 99 -5.59 8.76 -3.76
CA THR A 99 -5.41 8.73 -5.22
C THR A 99 -5.62 10.11 -5.82
N PRO A 100 -4.61 10.99 -5.86
CA PRO A 100 -4.75 12.35 -6.36
C PRO A 100 -5.10 12.40 -7.85
N ASP A 101 -4.53 11.48 -8.65
CA ASP A 101 -4.82 11.32 -10.07
C ASP A 101 -5.79 10.13 -10.25
N LYS A 102 -7.07 10.44 -10.45
CA LYS A 102 -8.13 9.43 -10.58
C LYS A 102 -7.97 8.52 -11.80
N SER A 103 -7.23 8.94 -12.81
CA SER A 103 -6.90 8.08 -13.96
C SER A 103 -5.94 6.93 -13.59
N LYS A 104 -5.35 6.99 -12.40
CA LYS A 104 -4.45 5.97 -11.82
C LYS A 104 -5.09 5.22 -10.66
N ALA A 105 -6.40 5.28 -10.52
CA ALA A 105 -7.11 4.47 -9.54
C ALA A 105 -6.85 2.98 -9.79
N ARG A 106 -6.74 2.23 -8.70
CA ARG A 106 -6.36 0.81 -8.77
C ARG A 106 -7.58 -0.08 -8.97
N HIS A 107 -7.36 -1.15 -9.69
CA HIS A 107 -8.38 -2.15 -10.02
C HIS A 107 -8.02 -3.51 -9.42
N GLY A 108 -9.02 -4.37 -9.20
CA GLY A 108 -8.81 -5.73 -8.76
C GLY A 108 -8.18 -5.87 -7.38
N THR A 109 -8.59 -5.04 -6.42
CA THR A 109 -8.02 -5.03 -5.07
C THR A 109 -8.79 -5.91 -4.09
N LEU A 110 -8.08 -6.42 -3.08
CA LEU A 110 -8.67 -7.19 -1.99
C LEU A 110 -9.73 -6.38 -1.23
N THR A 111 -9.44 -5.10 -0.95
CA THR A 111 -10.31 -4.25 -0.16
C THR A 111 -11.66 -4.02 -0.83
N ASP A 112 -11.67 -3.74 -2.12
CA ASP A 112 -12.92 -3.56 -2.86
C ASP A 112 -13.69 -4.86 -3.01
N TRP A 113 -13.01 -5.96 -3.35
CA TRP A 113 -13.65 -7.26 -3.47
C TRP A 113 -14.30 -7.72 -2.14
N SER A 114 -13.56 -7.63 -1.06
CA SER A 114 -14.07 -8.05 0.25
C SER A 114 -15.21 -7.18 0.74
N TYR A 115 -15.20 -5.89 0.46
CA TYR A 115 -16.29 -4.99 0.83
C TYR A 115 -17.49 -5.12 -0.12
N GLU A 116 -17.29 -4.97 -1.42
CA GLU A 116 -18.38 -4.84 -2.38
C GLU A 116 -19.07 -6.18 -2.68
N GLU A 117 -18.34 -7.28 -2.74
CA GLU A 117 -18.88 -8.59 -3.09
C GLU A 117 -19.11 -9.48 -1.86
N MET A 118 -18.27 -9.40 -0.85
CA MET A 118 -18.35 -10.27 0.32
C MET A 118 -19.02 -9.62 1.54
N GLY A 119 -19.25 -8.30 1.53
CA GLY A 119 -19.84 -7.57 2.65
C GLY A 119 -18.96 -7.53 3.91
N ILE A 120 -17.64 -7.67 3.74
CA ILE A 120 -16.67 -7.68 4.83
C ILE A 120 -16.08 -6.28 4.98
N ILE A 121 -16.17 -5.68 6.17
CA ILE A 121 -15.53 -4.39 6.45
C ILE A 121 -14.03 -4.57 6.43
N THR A 122 -13.37 -4.02 5.42
CA THR A 122 -11.94 -4.23 5.18
C THR A 122 -11.19 -2.91 5.13
N PHE A 123 -10.09 -2.84 5.86
CA PHE A 123 -9.14 -1.73 5.79
C PHE A 123 -7.81 -2.21 5.18
N GLY A 124 -7.21 -1.37 4.32
CA GLY A 124 -5.81 -1.49 3.93
C GLY A 124 -4.97 -0.64 4.88
N THR A 125 -3.92 -1.20 5.45
CA THR A 125 -3.05 -0.45 6.37
C THR A 125 -1.64 -0.42 5.83
N GLU A 126 -1.19 0.76 5.43
CA GLU A 126 0.19 1.01 5.02
C GLU A 126 1.04 1.22 6.27
N LEU A 127 1.74 0.15 6.65
CA LEU A 127 2.55 0.13 7.87
C LEU A 127 3.82 0.94 7.70
N TRP A 128 4.12 1.74 8.70
CA TRP A 128 5.37 2.46 8.88
C TRP A 128 5.77 3.38 7.71
N ASP A 129 6.51 4.41 8.02
CA ASP A 129 7.04 5.35 7.01
C ASP A 129 8.45 5.76 7.43
N LEU A 130 9.43 5.39 6.60
CA LEU A 130 10.85 5.70 6.85
C LEU A 130 11.12 7.20 6.88
N GLU A 131 10.51 7.97 5.99
CA GLU A 131 10.74 9.41 5.90
C GLU A 131 10.21 10.12 7.14
N ARG A 132 8.99 9.78 7.55
CA ARG A 132 8.40 10.33 8.77
C ARG A 132 9.22 9.95 9.99
N THR A 133 9.68 8.71 10.06
CA THR A 133 10.55 8.24 11.14
C THR A 133 11.89 8.97 11.15
N ALA A 134 12.44 9.32 10.00
CA ALA A 134 13.65 10.11 9.85
C ALA A 134 13.44 11.63 10.10
N GLY A 135 12.21 12.05 10.43
CA GLY A 135 11.89 13.46 10.72
C GLY A 135 11.63 14.32 9.50
N VAL A 136 11.35 13.71 8.34
CA VAL A 136 10.95 14.46 7.15
C VAL A 136 9.53 15.00 7.36
N PRO A 137 9.28 16.30 7.24
CA PRO A 137 7.95 16.86 7.32
C PRO A 137 7.07 16.28 6.21
N LYS A 138 5.88 15.81 6.54
CA LYS A 138 4.93 15.26 5.60
C LYS A 138 3.93 16.34 5.20
N GLU A 139 4.02 16.84 3.98
CA GLU A 139 3.00 17.68 3.37
C GLU A 139 2.04 16.78 2.58
N GLY A 140 0.88 16.49 3.17
CA GLY A 140 -0.09 15.53 2.63
C GLY A 140 0.28 14.07 2.86
N PHE A 141 -0.57 13.15 2.37
CA PHE A 141 -0.40 11.72 2.61
C PHE A 141 0.64 11.07 1.69
N TYR A 142 0.88 11.68 0.53
CA TYR A 142 1.83 11.18 -0.45
C TYR A 142 2.64 12.32 -1.07
N ASN A 143 3.91 12.36 -0.78
CA ASN A 143 4.85 13.12 -1.55
C ASN A 143 5.65 12.16 -2.45
N LEU A 144 5.10 11.84 -3.62
CA LEU A 144 5.74 10.99 -4.62
C LEU A 144 6.72 11.75 -5.52
N GLY A 145 6.97 13.02 -5.23
CA GLY A 145 7.91 13.81 -5.97
C GLY A 145 9.36 13.39 -5.75
N PRO A 146 10.27 13.81 -6.63
CA PRO A 146 11.69 13.61 -6.41
C PRO A 146 12.12 14.29 -5.11
N ARG A 147 12.79 13.53 -4.25
CA ARG A 147 13.28 14.05 -2.96
C ARG A 147 14.43 15.01 -3.17
N ASP A 148 14.37 16.15 -2.52
CA ASP A 148 15.50 17.05 -2.48
C ASP A 148 16.68 16.47 -1.69
N ALA A 149 17.86 17.07 -1.87
CA ALA A 149 19.07 16.56 -1.23
C ALA A 149 19.05 16.70 0.32
N ALA A 150 18.20 17.56 0.89
CA ALA A 150 18.07 17.70 2.33
C ALA A 150 17.25 16.55 2.90
N THR A 151 16.10 16.24 2.29
CA THR A 151 15.27 15.09 2.62
C THR A 151 16.05 13.78 2.51
N GLN A 152 16.78 13.59 1.38
CA GLN A 152 17.61 12.40 1.20
C GLN A 152 18.67 12.26 2.29
N ARG A 153 19.29 13.35 2.72
CA ARG A 153 20.27 13.32 3.83
C ARG A 153 19.64 12.95 5.17
N LEU A 154 18.44 13.45 5.48
CA LEU A 154 17.73 13.09 6.71
C LEU A 154 17.48 11.58 6.76
N VAL A 155 16.91 11.02 5.70
CA VAL A 155 16.65 9.57 5.58
C VAL A 155 17.95 8.77 5.65
N HIS A 156 18.97 9.17 4.88
CA HIS A 156 20.27 8.49 4.88
C HIS A 156 20.91 8.48 6.28
N ASN A 157 20.97 9.63 6.94
CA ASN A 157 21.56 9.72 8.28
C ASN A 157 20.78 8.85 9.28
N TRP A 158 19.45 8.92 9.24
CA TRP A 158 18.65 8.06 10.10
C TRP A 158 18.94 6.56 9.89
N VAL A 159 19.05 6.13 8.63
CA VAL A 159 19.36 4.73 8.29
C VAL A 159 20.76 4.35 8.80
N VAL A 160 21.75 5.18 8.58
CA VAL A 160 23.12 4.94 9.07
C VAL A 160 23.15 4.83 10.60
N ASP A 161 22.48 5.75 11.30
CA ASP A 161 22.51 5.83 12.77
C ASP A 161 21.71 4.72 13.44
N ASN A 162 20.61 4.26 12.85
CA ASN A 162 19.67 3.33 13.48
C ASN A 162 19.72 1.90 12.91
N VAL A 163 20.11 1.73 11.66
CA VAL A 163 20.16 0.42 10.98
C VAL A 163 21.60 -0.03 10.70
N GLY A 164 22.50 0.92 10.53
CA GLY A 164 23.92 0.66 10.27
C GLY A 164 24.14 -0.05 8.93
N GLU A 165 25.13 -0.96 8.89
CA GLU A 165 25.52 -1.67 7.68
C GLU A 165 24.42 -2.51 7.02
N LYS A 166 23.36 -2.84 7.74
CA LYS A 166 22.21 -3.54 7.16
C LYS A 166 21.37 -2.65 6.28
N GLY A 167 21.37 -1.35 6.56
CA GLY A 167 20.58 -0.36 5.81
C GLY A 167 21.34 0.34 4.69
N PHE A 168 22.68 0.19 4.65
CA PHE A 168 23.51 0.83 3.64
C PHE A 168 24.66 -0.09 3.20
N ARG A 169 24.81 -0.26 1.90
CA ARG A 169 25.94 -0.96 1.30
C ARG A 169 26.89 0.05 0.67
N PRO A 170 28.19 0.01 0.99
CA PRO A 170 29.18 0.85 0.33
C PRO A 170 29.13 0.66 -1.18
N TRP A 171 29.32 1.74 -1.92
CA TRP A 171 29.43 1.69 -3.36
C TRP A 171 30.66 0.90 -3.78
N THR A 172 30.48 -0.08 -4.64
CA THR A 172 31.56 -0.96 -5.16
C THR A 172 31.49 -1.02 -6.67
N ALA A 173 32.67 -1.04 -7.30
CA ALA A 173 32.75 -1.21 -8.74
C ALA A 173 32.22 -2.58 -9.16
N PHE A 174 31.38 -2.58 -10.20
CA PHE A 174 30.79 -3.78 -10.78
C PHE A 174 30.80 -3.69 -12.31
N ASN A 175 31.14 -4.76 -12.97
CA ASN A 175 31.10 -4.81 -14.44
C ASN A 175 29.80 -5.48 -14.89
N HIS A 176 28.79 -4.66 -15.18
CA HIS A 176 27.49 -5.17 -15.59
C HIS A 176 27.53 -5.73 -17.02
N PRO A 177 26.97 -6.95 -17.30
CA PRO A 177 27.07 -7.60 -18.60
C PRO A 177 26.58 -6.79 -19.79
N GLN A 178 25.58 -5.92 -19.57
CA GLN A 178 24.96 -5.09 -20.62
C GLN A 178 25.39 -3.62 -20.57
N LEU A 179 25.69 -3.09 -19.37
CA LEU A 179 25.95 -1.66 -19.16
C LEU A 179 27.45 -1.34 -19.06
N GLY A 180 28.29 -2.37 -18.96
CA GLY A 180 29.73 -2.17 -18.73
C GLY A 180 30.06 -1.77 -17.28
N PRO A 181 31.14 -1.02 -17.05
CA PRO A 181 31.55 -0.60 -15.71
C PRO A 181 30.53 0.33 -15.07
N ILE A 182 30.04 -0.03 -13.88
CA ILE A 182 29.12 0.76 -13.05
C ILE A 182 29.56 0.65 -11.59
N GLU A 183 28.95 1.44 -10.73
CA GLU A 183 29.02 1.26 -9.28
C GLU A 183 27.68 0.74 -8.76
N VAL A 184 27.72 -0.19 -7.81
CA VAL A 184 26.55 -0.74 -7.12
C VAL A 184 26.70 -0.54 -5.62
N GLY A 185 25.63 -0.15 -4.96
CA GLY A 185 25.62 0.16 -3.52
C GLY A 185 24.47 1.09 -3.17
N GLY A 186 24.57 1.75 -2.03
CA GLY A 186 23.56 2.71 -1.55
C GLY A 186 22.65 2.12 -0.49
N MET A 187 21.53 2.79 -0.22
CA MET A 187 20.57 2.33 0.76
C MET A 187 19.93 1.00 0.34
N VAL A 188 19.93 0.07 1.26
CA VAL A 188 19.10 -1.14 1.16
C VAL A 188 17.71 -0.73 1.60
N TYR A 189 16.72 -1.04 0.79
CA TYR A 189 15.34 -0.81 1.14
C TYR A 189 15.01 -1.56 2.42
N ILE A 190 14.61 -0.82 3.45
CA ILE A 190 14.15 -1.37 4.71
C ILE A 190 12.65 -1.11 4.77
N TRP A 191 11.93 -2.19 4.66
CA TRP A 191 10.48 -2.23 4.88
C TRP A 191 10.20 -2.74 6.27
#